data_a4a9f37521770eae8ec2ac524319626e
#
_entry.id   a4a9f37521770eae8ec2ac524319626e
#
_cell.length_a   1.000
_cell.length_b   1.000
_cell.length_c   1.000
_cell.angle_alpha   90.00
_cell.angle_beta   90.00
_cell.angle_gamma   90.00
#
_symmetry.space_group_name_H-M   'P 1'
#
loop_
_entity.id
_entity.type
_entity.pdbx_description
1 polymer ?
#
loop_
_entity_poly.entity_id
_entity_poly.type
_entity_poly.pdbx_seq_one_letter_code
_entity_poly.pdbx_strand_id
1 'polypeptide(L)'
;MKYIIPIIILSFVLLSCAKKEDDSSSTTSTELEGTWVTSCNTASWSNTEYVIQTITVTGSALVWKWDEHSDSSCSNDYAIWTDTYSSLSLGSEVTLDNGSKGIKFTTIVDSIVGLMQTEAAATALNNYVFCGDSDWALNTTKDYSGKTCDNVAYPAKNATVSGVYKLDGSSLLINTGSITSVGSTVFTKQ
;
A
#
# COMPACT_ATOMS: atom_id res chain seq x y z
N MET A 1 -4.66 6.59 89.86
CA MET A 1 -4.70 5.60 88.75
C MET A 1 -4.74 6.31 87.43
N LYS A 2 -3.64 6.34 86.71
CA LYS A 2 -3.51 6.96 85.38
C LYS A 2 -3.43 5.85 84.34
N TYR A 3 -4.47 5.76 83.50
CA TYR A 3 -4.46 4.82 82.37
C TYR A 3 -3.78 5.47 81.16
N ILE A 4 -2.68 4.86 80.73
CA ILE A 4 -1.98 5.23 79.52
C ILE A 4 -2.53 4.35 78.38
N ILE A 5 -3.19 4.96 77.40
CA ILE A 5 -3.69 4.29 76.20
C ILE A 5 -2.59 4.37 75.14
N PRO A 6 -2.08 3.26 74.61
CA PRO A 6 -1.13 3.28 73.51
C PRO A 6 -1.89 3.54 72.20
N ILE A 7 -1.49 4.60 71.50
CA ILE A 7 -1.93 4.90 70.15
C ILE A 7 -1.16 4.01 69.20
N ILE A 8 -1.85 3.06 68.56
CA ILE A 8 -1.30 2.25 67.49
C ILE A 8 -1.42 3.05 66.19
N ILE A 9 -0.27 3.56 65.67
CA ILE A 9 -0.22 4.22 64.37
C ILE A 9 -0.13 3.10 63.33
N LEU A 10 -1.24 2.89 62.63
CA LEU A 10 -1.31 1.94 61.49
C LEU A 10 -0.77 2.64 60.24
N SER A 11 0.48 2.37 59.92
CA SER A 11 1.10 2.89 58.72
C SER A 11 0.58 2.14 57.47
N PHE A 12 -0.28 2.80 56.71
CA PHE A 12 -0.70 2.35 55.40
C PHE A 12 0.49 2.51 54.43
N VAL A 13 1.13 1.45 54.09
CA VAL A 13 2.08 1.38 52.94
C VAL A 13 1.23 1.32 51.68
N LEU A 14 1.10 2.45 51.00
CA LEU A 14 0.56 2.51 49.63
C LEU A 14 1.61 1.86 48.68
N LEU A 15 1.41 0.59 48.36
CA LEU A 15 2.07 0.00 47.21
C LEU A 15 1.50 0.71 45.95
N SER A 16 2.23 1.71 45.50
CA SER A 16 2.06 2.27 44.17
C SER A 16 2.56 1.19 43.19
N CYS A 17 1.65 0.42 42.60
CA CYS A 17 1.93 -0.32 41.39
C CYS A 17 2.22 0.71 40.29
N ALA A 18 3.47 1.00 40.06
CA ALA A 18 3.91 1.65 38.83
C ALA A 18 3.56 0.69 37.69
N LYS A 19 2.50 1.01 36.95
CA LYS A 19 2.17 0.35 35.69
C LYS A 19 3.35 0.62 34.77
N LYS A 20 4.17 -0.40 34.56
CA LYS A 20 5.18 -0.39 33.52
C LYS A 20 4.41 -0.21 32.22
N GLU A 21 4.49 0.97 31.61
CA GLU A 21 4.08 1.14 30.23
C GLU A 21 4.99 0.24 29.42
N ASP A 22 4.49 -0.94 29.07
CA ASP A 22 5.07 -1.73 27.98
C ASP A 22 4.93 -0.84 26.76
N ASP A 23 6.08 -0.34 26.33
CA ASP A 23 6.28 0.30 25.03
C ASP A 23 6.17 -0.81 23.96
N SER A 24 5.01 -1.45 23.94
CA SER A 24 4.56 -2.31 22.88
C SER A 24 4.25 -1.34 21.74
N SER A 25 5.18 -1.21 20.81
CA SER A 25 4.92 -0.70 19.46
C SER A 25 3.73 -1.49 18.92
N SER A 26 2.53 -1.02 19.24
CA SER A 26 1.29 -1.51 18.70
C SER A 26 1.32 -1.15 17.22
N THR A 27 1.76 -2.09 16.39
CA THR A 27 1.45 -2.07 14.96
C THR A 27 -0.06 -2.09 14.88
N THR A 28 -0.65 -0.93 14.68
CA THR A 28 -2.11 -0.80 14.51
C THR A 28 -2.44 -1.53 13.22
N SER A 29 -2.90 -2.78 13.37
CA SER A 29 -3.47 -3.53 12.25
C SER A 29 -4.63 -2.71 11.70
N THR A 30 -4.55 -2.33 10.44
CA THR A 30 -5.63 -1.60 9.77
C THR A 30 -6.63 -2.61 9.18
N GLU A 31 -7.82 -2.16 8.87
CA GLU A 31 -8.80 -2.99 8.13
C GLU A 31 -8.32 -3.40 6.73
N LEU A 32 -7.28 -2.71 6.21
CA LEU A 32 -6.60 -3.05 4.96
C LEU A 32 -5.60 -4.21 5.11
N GLU A 33 -5.24 -4.63 6.33
CA GLU A 33 -4.24 -5.67 6.58
C GLU A 33 -4.53 -6.94 5.79
N GLY A 34 -3.50 -7.49 5.12
CA GLY A 34 -3.57 -8.71 4.34
C GLY A 34 -3.29 -8.50 2.85
N THR A 35 -3.67 -9.48 2.05
CA THR A 35 -3.44 -9.50 0.60
C THR A 35 -4.77 -9.40 -0.14
N TRP A 36 -4.81 -8.53 -1.14
CA TRP A 36 -5.95 -8.24 -1.98
C TRP A 36 -5.55 -8.43 -3.44
N VAL A 37 -6.31 -9.20 -4.21
CA VAL A 37 -5.94 -9.60 -5.57
C VAL A 37 -7.11 -9.39 -6.53
N THR A 38 -6.81 -8.98 -7.76
CA THR A 38 -7.79 -8.96 -8.86
C THR A 38 -7.83 -10.31 -9.58
N SER A 39 -8.88 -10.56 -10.35
CA SER A 39 -8.81 -11.53 -11.42
C SER A 39 -7.87 -11.04 -12.54
N CYS A 40 -7.52 -11.95 -13.46
CA CYS A 40 -6.86 -11.60 -14.72
C CYS A 40 -7.79 -10.70 -15.56
N ASN A 41 -7.34 -9.50 -15.88
CA ASN A 41 -8.13 -8.53 -16.64
C ASN A 41 -7.27 -7.94 -17.77
N THR A 42 -7.91 -7.46 -18.83
CA THR A 42 -7.19 -6.67 -19.84
C THR A 42 -6.59 -5.42 -19.20
N ALA A 43 -5.33 -5.13 -19.48
CA ALA A 43 -4.67 -3.93 -19.00
C ALA A 43 -5.34 -2.68 -19.57
N SER A 44 -5.53 -1.63 -18.74
CA SER A 44 -6.24 -0.41 -19.16
C SER A 44 -5.47 0.41 -20.20
N TRP A 45 -4.17 0.15 -20.36
CA TRP A 45 -3.25 0.84 -21.29
C TRP A 45 -2.97 0.04 -22.55
N SER A 46 -3.44 -1.20 -22.65
CA SER A 46 -3.18 -2.10 -23.79
C SER A 46 -4.41 -2.96 -24.09
N ASN A 47 -4.59 -3.30 -25.37
CA ASN A 47 -5.63 -4.25 -25.78
C ASN A 47 -5.12 -5.69 -25.89
N THR A 48 -3.81 -5.90 -25.73
CA THR A 48 -3.14 -7.20 -25.93
C THR A 48 -2.40 -7.69 -24.70
N GLU A 49 -2.36 -6.88 -23.64
CA GLU A 49 -1.73 -7.21 -22.37
C GLU A 49 -2.81 -7.42 -21.31
N TYR A 50 -2.54 -8.31 -20.38
CA TYR A 50 -3.42 -8.68 -19.30
C TYR A 50 -2.68 -8.49 -17.99
N VAL A 51 -3.42 -8.23 -16.91
CA VAL A 51 -2.82 -7.90 -15.63
C VAL A 51 -3.56 -8.54 -14.46
N ILE A 52 -2.78 -9.08 -13.53
CA ILE A 52 -3.24 -9.36 -12.17
C ILE A 52 -2.62 -8.30 -11.26
N GLN A 53 -3.46 -7.62 -10.49
CA GLN A 53 -2.97 -6.66 -9.51
C GLN A 53 -3.06 -7.27 -8.11
N THR A 54 -2.01 -7.04 -7.33
CA THR A 54 -1.94 -7.49 -5.93
C THR A 54 -1.60 -6.29 -5.04
N ILE A 55 -2.39 -6.10 -3.99
CA ILE A 55 -2.08 -5.15 -2.91
C ILE A 55 -1.82 -5.97 -1.66
N THR A 56 -0.66 -5.76 -1.04
CA THR A 56 -0.33 -6.35 0.25
C THR A 56 -0.11 -5.23 1.26
N VAL A 57 -0.82 -5.31 2.39
CA VAL A 57 -0.65 -4.39 3.51
C VAL A 57 -0.18 -5.19 4.71
N THR A 58 0.94 -4.76 5.31
CA THR A 58 1.51 -5.35 6.52
C THR A 58 1.95 -4.23 7.46
N GLY A 59 1.21 -4.06 8.54
CA GLY A 59 1.40 -2.93 9.45
C GLY A 59 1.25 -1.58 8.73
N SER A 60 2.33 -0.81 8.63
CA SER A 60 2.35 0.47 7.90
C SER A 60 2.97 0.39 6.51
N ALA A 61 3.31 -0.80 6.03
CA ALA A 61 3.82 -1.01 4.68
C ALA A 61 2.67 -1.36 3.72
N LEU A 62 2.70 -0.81 2.53
CA LEU A 62 1.79 -1.13 1.42
C LEU A 62 2.64 -1.42 0.18
N VAL A 63 2.41 -2.57 -0.44
CA VAL A 63 3.00 -2.94 -1.72
C VAL A 63 1.88 -3.13 -2.72
N TRP A 64 1.98 -2.44 -3.85
CA TRP A 64 1.05 -2.61 -4.97
C TRP A 64 1.83 -3.15 -6.16
N LYS A 65 1.46 -4.33 -6.62
CA LYS A 65 2.11 -5.03 -7.72
C LYS A 65 1.14 -5.22 -8.87
N TRP A 66 1.63 -5.03 -10.09
CA TRP A 66 0.96 -5.36 -11.34
C TRP A 66 1.79 -6.42 -12.05
N ASP A 67 1.28 -7.64 -12.10
CA ASP A 67 1.85 -8.72 -12.90
C ASP A 67 1.23 -8.66 -14.29
N GLU A 68 2.01 -8.24 -15.28
CA GLU A 68 1.59 -8.19 -16.66
C GLU A 68 1.86 -9.52 -17.37
N HIS A 69 0.92 -9.89 -18.21
CA HIS A 69 0.93 -11.13 -18.99
C HIS A 69 0.60 -10.85 -20.44
N SER A 70 1.13 -11.69 -21.34
CA SER A 70 0.90 -11.59 -22.78
C SER A 70 -0.31 -12.38 -23.27
N ASP A 71 -1.07 -13.02 -22.38
CA ASP A 71 -2.23 -13.83 -22.70
C ASP A 71 -3.39 -13.64 -21.72
N SER A 72 -4.61 -13.89 -22.18
CA SER A 72 -5.85 -13.66 -21.43
C SER A 72 -6.08 -14.63 -20.27
N SER A 73 -5.28 -15.67 -20.14
CA SER A 73 -5.28 -16.57 -18.99
C SER A 73 -4.28 -16.16 -17.90
N CYS A 74 -3.50 -15.10 -18.14
CA CYS A 74 -2.41 -14.64 -17.27
C CYS A 74 -1.43 -15.78 -16.92
N SER A 75 -1.06 -16.59 -17.92
CA SER A 75 -0.15 -17.73 -17.78
C SER A 75 1.26 -17.45 -18.30
N ASN A 76 1.39 -16.45 -19.18
CA ASN A 76 2.65 -16.09 -19.82
C ASN A 76 3.11 -14.73 -19.29
N ASP A 77 4.09 -14.76 -18.39
CA ASP A 77 4.65 -13.56 -17.78
C ASP A 77 5.24 -12.61 -18.84
N TYR A 78 5.11 -11.31 -18.62
CA TYR A 78 5.61 -10.27 -19.50
C TYR A 78 6.46 -9.25 -18.76
N ALA A 79 5.89 -8.59 -17.74
CA ALA A 79 6.58 -7.62 -16.90
C ALA A 79 5.94 -7.56 -15.50
N ILE A 80 6.68 -7.06 -14.52
CA ILE A 80 6.18 -6.76 -13.17
C ILE A 80 6.46 -5.29 -12.85
N TRP A 81 5.43 -4.58 -12.41
CA TRP A 81 5.54 -3.24 -11.87
C TRP A 81 5.24 -3.28 -10.38
N THR A 82 6.03 -2.61 -9.58
CA THR A 82 5.86 -2.65 -8.12
C THR A 82 6.06 -1.27 -7.53
N ASP A 83 5.03 -0.78 -6.85
CA ASP A 83 5.09 0.40 -6.00
C ASP A 83 5.18 -0.06 -4.55
N THR A 84 6.20 0.39 -3.86
CA THR A 84 6.43 0.12 -2.44
C THR A 84 6.28 1.39 -1.64
N TYR A 85 5.49 1.31 -0.59
CA TYR A 85 5.17 2.43 0.29
C TYR A 85 5.35 2.05 1.75
N SER A 86 5.73 3.03 2.55
CA SER A 86 5.80 2.94 4.02
C SER A 86 4.93 4.01 4.68
N SER A 87 4.86 3.97 6.00
CA SER A 87 4.15 4.97 6.81
C SER A 87 2.67 5.13 6.44
N LEU A 88 2.01 4.03 6.05
CA LEU A 88 0.58 4.03 5.80
C LEU A 88 -0.17 4.53 7.04
N SER A 89 -0.93 5.59 6.87
CA SER A 89 -1.75 6.21 7.91
C SER A 89 -3.15 6.42 7.39
N LEU A 90 -4.14 5.90 8.12
CA LEU A 90 -5.54 6.07 7.80
C LEU A 90 -6.05 7.41 8.33
N GLY A 91 -6.80 8.11 7.49
CA GLY A 91 -7.41 9.39 7.79
C GLY A 91 -8.91 9.28 8.10
N SER A 92 -9.60 10.39 7.93
CA SER A 92 -11.05 10.47 8.16
C SER A 92 -11.85 9.90 6.99
N GLU A 93 -13.10 9.52 7.29
CA GLU A 93 -14.11 9.24 6.27
C GLU A 93 -14.34 10.45 5.36
N VAL A 94 -14.61 10.19 4.10
CA VAL A 94 -14.95 11.18 3.08
C VAL A 94 -16.13 10.68 2.25
N THR A 95 -16.95 11.61 1.75
CA THR A 95 -17.95 11.29 0.74
C THR A 95 -17.29 11.30 -0.63
N LEU A 96 -17.40 10.17 -1.34
CA LEU A 96 -16.87 9.99 -2.69
C LEU A 96 -17.74 10.68 -3.73
N ASP A 97 -17.21 10.90 -4.93
CA ASP A 97 -17.91 11.57 -6.03
C ASP A 97 -19.20 10.87 -6.45
N ASN A 98 -19.30 9.56 -6.23
CA ASN A 98 -20.52 8.77 -6.45
C ASN A 98 -21.50 8.76 -5.25
N GLY A 99 -21.25 9.57 -4.22
CA GLY A 99 -22.08 9.69 -3.01
C GLY A 99 -21.85 8.60 -1.96
N SER A 100 -21.04 7.57 -2.22
CA SER A 100 -20.69 6.56 -1.22
C SER A 100 -19.63 7.08 -0.23
N LYS A 101 -19.30 6.28 0.78
CA LYS A 101 -18.28 6.61 1.77
C LYS A 101 -16.97 5.89 1.47
N GLY A 102 -15.85 6.56 1.73
CA GLY A 102 -14.51 6.02 1.67
C GLY A 102 -13.67 6.53 2.82
N ILE A 103 -12.49 5.95 3.02
CA ILE A 103 -11.52 6.35 4.03
C ILE A 103 -10.28 6.90 3.32
N LYS A 104 -9.87 8.10 3.70
CA LYS A 104 -8.61 8.68 3.22
C LYS A 104 -7.42 7.94 3.81
N PHE A 105 -6.31 7.93 3.10
CA PHE A 105 -5.02 7.49 3.64
C PHE A 105 -3.88 8.36 3.10
N THR A 106 -2.77 8.31 3.78
CA THR A 106 -1.48 8.84 3.32
C THR A 106 -0.41 7.78 3.45
N THR A 107 0.59 7.85 2.59
CA THR A 107 1.73 6.94 2.60
C THR A 107 2.95 7.64 2.01
N ILE A 108 4.14 7.07 2.22
CA ILE A 108 5.42 7.59 1.69
C ILE A 108 5.94 6.61 0.65
N VAL A 109 6.37 7.11 -0.50
CA VAL A 109 6.98 6.30 -1.56
C VAL A 109 8.36 5.84 -1.16
N ASP A 110 8.59 4.53 -1.13
CA ASP A 110 9.91 3.94 -0.94
C ASP A 110 10.59 3.63 -2.27
N SER A 111 9.84 3.06 -3.24
CA SER A 111 10.31 2.80 -4.60
C SER A 111 9.15 2.58 -5.56
N ILE A 112 9.39 2.87 -6.84
CA ILE A 112 8.51 2.55 -7.96
C ILE A 112 9.39 1.89 -9.01
N VAL A 113 9.23 0.57 -9.22
CA VAL A 113 10.15 -0.22 -10.01
C VAL A 113 9.46 -1.06 -11.07
N GLY A 114 10.16 -1.31 -12.17
CA GLY A 114 9.77 -2.25 -13.22
C GLY A 114 10.79 -3.38 -13.36
N LEU A 115 10.32 -4.58 -13.61
CA LEU A 115 11.09 -5.78 -13.88
C LEU A 115 10.58 -6.42 -15.16
N MET A 116 11.40 -6.46 -16.19
CA MET A 116 11.05 -7.14 -17.44
C MET A 116 11.31 -8.64 -17.31
N GLN A 117 10.29 -9.44 -17.55
CA GLN A 117 10.35 -10.90 -17.45
C GLN A 117 10.59 -11.56 -18.81
N THR A 118 10.56 -10.78 -19.90
CA THR A 118 10.85 -11.24 -21.26
C THR A 118 11.73 -10.26 -22.01
N GLU A 119 12.53 -10.76 -22.95
CA GLU A 119 13.28 -9.92 -23.89
C GLU A 119 12.35 -9.06 -24.77
N ALA A 120 11.15 -9.56 -25.06
CA ALA A 120 10.15 -8.80 -25.82
C ALA A 120 9.71 -7.54 -25.05
N ALA A 121 9.44 -7.66 -23.75
CA ALA A 121 9.09 -6.53 -22.90
C ALA A 121 10.22 -5.51 -22.80
N ALA A 122 11.45 -5.98 -22.53
CA ALA A 122 12.63 -5.11 -22.48
C ALA A 122 12.86 -4.36 -23.80
N THR A 123 12.76 -5.07 -24.92
CA THR A 123 12.91 -4.50 -26.27
C THR A 123 11.82 -3.47 -26.56
N ALA A 124 10.57 -3.74 -26.21
CA ALA A 124 9.47 -2.81 -26.40
C ALA A 124 9.70 -1.50 -25.65
N LEU A 125 10.08 -1.55 -24.37
CA LEU A 125 10.35 -0.36 -23.56
C LEU A 125 11.57 0.43 -24.08
N ASN A 126 12.64 -0.27 -24.53
CA ASN A 126 13.82 0.36 -25.10
C ASN A 126 13.49 1.11 -26.40
N ASN A 127 12.71 0.49 -27.30
CA ASN A 127 12.28 1.12 -28.53
C ASN A 127 11.40 2.35 -28.29
N TYR A 128 10.63 2.33 -27.21
CA TYR A 128 9.76 3.43 -26.81
C TYR A 128 10.48 4.49 -25.98
N VAL A 129 11.71 4.19 -25.51
CA VAL A 129 12.48 5.05 -24.58
C VAL A 129 11.65 5.36 -23.31
N PHE A 130 11.03 4.31 -22.76
CA PHE A 130 10.12 4.47 -21.62
C PHE A 130 10.82 5.09 -20.40
N CYS A 131 10.21 6.10 -19.81
CA CYS A 131 10.77 6.93 -18.74
C CYS A 131 12.10 7.64 -19.11
N GLY A 132 12.38 7.83 -20.40
CA GLY A 132 13.63 8.39 -20.89
C GLY A 132 14.80 7.41 -20.91
N ASP A 133 14.55 6.11 -20.68
CA ASP A 133 15.54 5.05 -20.63
C ASP A 133 15.44 4.13 -21.86
N SER A 134 16.60 3.68 -22.35
CA SER A 134 16.75 2.72 -23.47
C SER A 134 17.63 1.53 -23.12
N ASP A 135 17.77 1.25 -21.82
CA ASP A 135 18.62 0.19 -21.25
C ASP A 135 17.83 -0.74 -20.30
N TRP A 136 16.55 -0.95 -20.59
CA TRP A 136 15.75 -1.99 -19.93
C TRP A 136 16.30 -3.37 -20.31
N ALA A 137 16.43 -4.26 -19.32
CA ALA A 137 17.03 -5.57 -19.54
C ALA A 137 16.22 -6.66 -18.83
N LEU A 138 16.23 -7.86 -19.42
CA LEU A 138 15.60 -9.05 -18.85
C LEU A 138 16.07 -9.31 -17.42
N ASN A 139 15.15 -9.61 -16.53
CA ASN A 139 15.38 -9.94 -15.11
C ASN A 139 16.17 -8.87 -14.34
N THR A 140 16.14 -7.63 -14.80
CA THR A 140 16.79 -6.50 -14.14
C THR A 140 15.75 -5.50 -13.67
N THR A 141 15.72 -5.26 -12.36
CA THR A 141 14.84 -4.26 -11.78
C THR A 141 15.35 -2.85 -12.05
N LYS A 142 14.48 -1.96 -12.50
CA LYS A 142 14.79 -0.56 -12.75
C LYS A 142 13.86 0.35 -11.97
N ASP A 143 14.44 1.28 -11.20
CA ASP A 143 13.70 2.31 -10.46
C ASP A 143 13.39 3.51 -11.37
N TYR A 144 12.13 3.89 -11.44
CA TYR A 144 11.67 5.07 -12.17
C TYR A 144 10.90 6.06 -11.28
N SER A 145 11.07 5.97 -9.95
CA SER A 145 10.55 6.94 -8.99
C SER A 145 10.97 8.36 -9.36
N GLY A 146 10.02 9.29 -9.40
CA GLY A 146 10.27 10.70 -9.75
C GLY A 146 10.46 10.98 -11.23
N LYS A 147 10.38 9.98 -12.11
CA LYS A 147 10.45 10.18 -13.56
C LYS A 147 9.08 10.49 -14.15
N THR A 148 9.09 11.08 -15.34
CA THR A 148 7.89 11.22 -16.17
C THR A 148 7.97 10.16 -17.26
N CYS A 149 6.98 9.27 -17.28
CA CYS A 149 6.88 8.18 -18.22
C CYS A 149 5.57 8.36 -18.98
N ASP A 150 5.63 8.45 -20.29
CA ASP A 150 4.43 8.56 -21.14
C ASP A 150 3.50 9.73 -20.76
N ASN A 151 4.07 10.87 -20.40
CA ASN A 151 3.39 12.06 -19.88
C ASN A 151 2.74 11.88 -18.49
N VAL A 152 2.96 10.75 -17.81
CA VAL A 152 2.57 10.53 -16.43
C VAL A 152 3.75 10.78 -15.51
N ALA A 153 3.61 11.76 -14.60
CA ALA A 153 4.63 12.01 -13.58
C ALA A 153 4.47 11.03 -12.41
N TYR A 154 5.47 10.20 -12.20
CA TYR A 154 5.52 9.31 -11.04
C TYR A 154 6.07 10.03 -9.81
N PRO A 155 5.55 9.75 -8.62
CA PRO A 155 6.03 10.41 -7.41
C PRO A 155 7.48 9.99 -7.12
N ALA A 156 8.27 10.95 -6.62
CA ALA A 156 9.64 10.71 -6.23
C ALA A 156 9.73 9.89 -4.93
N LYS A 157 10.84 9.20 -4.73
CA LYS A 157 11.16 8.56 -3.46
C LYS A 157 11.03 9.57 -2.31
N ASN A 158 10.50 9.13 -1.17
CA ASN A 158 10.13 9.91 0.01
C ASN A 158 9.01 10.94 -0.20
N ALA A 159 8.36 10.99 -1.36
CA ALA A 159 7.18 11.81 -1.53
C ALA A 159 5.99 11.23 -0.74
N THR A 160 5.19 12.12 -0.15
CA THR A 160 3.91 11.73 0.45
C THR A 160 2.86 11.59 -0.65
N VAL A 161 2.19 10.46 -0.67
CA VAL A 161 1.05 10.19 -1.56
C VAL A 161 -0.21 10.10 -0.71
N SER A 162 -1.27 10.75 -1.15
CA SER A 162 -2.60 10.65 -0.54
C SER A 162 -3.50 9.83 -1.42
N GLY A 163 -4.42 9.08 -0.80
CA GLY A 163 -5.37 8.29 -1.53
C GLY A 163 -6.68 8.11 -0.75
N VAL A 164 -7.57 7.32 -1.34
CA VAL A 164 -8.82 6.91 -0.73
C VAL A 164 -9.09 5.46 -1.05
N TYR A 165 -9.68 4.75 -0.11
CA TYR A 165 -10.18 3.40 -0.34
C TYR A 165 -11.61 3.26 0.17
N LYS A 166 -12.27 2.22 -0.33
CA LYS A 166 -13.57 1.76 0.13
C LYS A 166 -13.54 0.25 0.27
N LEU A 167 -14.00 -0.25 1.41
CA LEU A 167 -14.28 -1.66 1.61
C LEU A 167 -15.77 -1.93 1.44
N ASP A 168 -16.09 -3.05 0.79
CA ASP A 168 -17.45 -3.58 0.66
C ASP A 168 -17.40 -5.10 0.87
N GLY A 169 -17.56 -5.52 2.11
CA GLY A 169 -17.32 -6.89 2.53
C GLY A 169 -15.87 -7.32 2.30
N SER A 170 -15.67 -8.31 1.45
CA SER A 170 -14.33 -8.81 1.05
C SER A 170 -13.75 -8.09 -0.17
N SER A 171 -14.39 -7.03 -0.66
CA SER A 171 -13.94 -6.27 -1.82
C SER A 171 -13.30 -4.96 -1.41
N LEU A 172 -12.19 -4.61 -2.06
CA LEU A 172 -11.46 -3.35 -1.90
C LEU A 172 -11.48 -2.59 -3.22
N LEU A 173 -11.85 -1.32 -3.16
CA LEU A 173 -11.63 -0.30 -4.18
C LEU A 173 -10.65 0.72 -3.62
N ILE A 174 -9.60 1.06 -4.34
CA ILE A 174 -8.54 1.96 -3.86
C ILE A 174 -8.04 2.84 -4.99
N ASN A 175 -7.59 4.04 -4.66
CA ASN A 175 -6.92 4.95 -5.57
C ASN A 175 -5.81 5.71 -4.82
N THR A 176 -4.65 5.81 -5.43
CA THR A 176 -3.57 6.72 -5.04
C THR A 176 -3.63 7.94 -5.94
N GLY A 177 -3.48 9.15 -5.37
CA GLY A 177 -3.57 10.40 -6.14
C GLY A 177 -4.96 11.05 -6.20
N SER A 178 -6.03 10.38 -5.73
CA SER A 178 -7.34 11.00 -5.51
C SER A 178 -7.81 10.74 -4.08
N ILE A 179 -8.49 11.71 -3.50
CA ILE A 179 -9.08 11.62 -2.15
C ILE A 179 -10.61 11.64 -2.15
N THR A 180 -11.22 11.65 -3.31
CA THR A 180 -12.69 11.66 -3.48
C THR A 180 -13.18 10.64 -4.49
N SER A 181 -12.29 9.98 -5.24
CA SER A 181 -12.65 8.98 -6.24
C SER A 181 -11.81 7.71 -6.06
N VAL A 182 -12.46 6.59 -5.80
CA VAL A 182 -11.81 5.26 -5.83
C VAL A 182 -11.68 4.76 -7.26
N GLY A 183 -10.71 3.87 -7.50
CA GLY A 183 -10.56 3.19 -8.78
C GLY A 183 -11.76 2.28 -9.10
N SER A 184 -11.89 1.89 -10.35
CA SER A 184 -12.92 0.93 -10.79
C SER A 184 -12.50 -0.54 -10.61
N THR A 185 -11.20 -0.78 -10.38
CA THR A 185 -10.64 -2.12 -10.18
C THR A 185 -11.05 -2.67 -8.82
N VAL A 186 -11.68 -3.85 -8.82
CA VAL A 186 -12.13 -4.54 -7.61
C VAL A 186 -11.12 -5.60 -7.21
N PHE A 187 -10.58 -5.47 -6.02
CA PHE A 187 -9.72 -6.46 -5.39
C PHE A 187 -10.51 -7.32 -4.41
N THR A 188 -10.18 -8.60 -4.32
CA THR A 188 -10.79 -9.53 -3.38
C THR A 188 -9.75 -9.99 -2.35
N LYS A 189 -10.12 -10.01 -1.08
CA LYS A 189 -9.25 -10.46 0.01
C LYS A 189 -8.97 -11.96 -0.11
N GLN A 190 -7.68 -12.33 0.07
CA GLN A 190 -7.20 -13.72 0.05
C GLN A 190 -7.17 -14.31 1.45
#